data_97d23165f1f8c8623e8a79c83f0c178c
#
_entry.id   97d23165f1f8c8623e8a79c83f0c178c
#
_cell.length_a   1.000
_cell.length_b   1.000
_cell.length_c   1.000
_cell.angle_alpha   90.00
_cell.angle_beta   90.00
_cell.angle_gamma   90.00
#
_symmetry.space_group_name_H-M   'P 1'
#
loop_
_entity.id
_entity.type
_entity.pdbx_description
1 polymer ?
#
loop_
_entity_poly.entity_id
_entity_poly.type
_entity_poly.pdbx_seq_one_letter_code
_entity_poly.pdbx_strand_id
1 'polypeptide(L)'
;MGSTRKGRDIDSALRRKGFNRNVSADHIFYHFGNTKIGTKMSHGMMSSSLGAKLIGEMARQLHLSKTQFLALVDCTMNADEYWAIVGEPS
;
A
#
# COMPACT_ATOMS: atom_id res chain seq x y z
N MET A 1 19.94 -2.92 -2.36
CA MET A 1 19.45 -2.79 -2.32
C MET A 1 18.37 -2.13 -1.88
N GLY A 2 17.74 -1.50 -2.19
CA GLY A 2 16.88 -0.69 -1.77
C GLY A 2 15.56 -1.14 -1.45
N SER A 3 15.14 -0.95 -0.26
CA SER A 3 13.77 -1.18 0.12
C SER A 3 13.03 0.13 0.13
N THR A 4 13.51 1.12 -0.60
CA THR A 4 12.83 2.42 -0.62
C THR A 4 11.94 2.52 -1.85
N ARG A 5 10.82 3.21 -1.69
CA ARG A 5 9.91 3.51 -2.80
C ARG A 5 9.37 4.91 -2.59
N LYS A 6 9.11 5.61 -3.68
CA LYS A 6 8.53 6.93 -3.58
C LYS A 6 7.06 6.84 -3.18
N GLY A 7 6.62 7.76 -2.34
CA GLY A 7 5.24 7.77 -1.91
C GLY A 7 4.25 7.79 -3.06
N ARG A 8 4.54 8.57 -4.10
CA ARG A 8 3.64 8.65 -5.25
C ARG A 8 3.59 7.33 -6.03
N ASP A 9 4.68 6.56 -6.01
CA ASP A 9 4.68 5.26 -6.66
C ASP A 9 3.81 4.28 -5.88
N ILE A 10 3.85 4.36 -4.55
CA ILE A 10 3.00 3.56 -3.70
C ILE A 10 1.53 3.95 -3.92
N ASP A 11 1.24 5.26 -3.94
CA ASP A 11 -0.11 5.74 -4.19
C ASP A 11 -0.66 5.20 -5.51
N SER A 12 0.15 5.32 -6.57
CA SER A 12 -0.28 4.88 -7.88
C SER A 12 -0.53 3.38 -7.92
N ALA A 13 0.37 2.61 -7.29
CA ALA A 13 0.23 1.15 -7.26
C ALA A 13 -1.01 0.72 -6.49
N LEU A 14 -1.27 1.32 -5.33
CA LEU A 14 -2.44 0.96 -4.54
C LEU A 14 -3.73 1.26 -5.30
N ARG A 15 -3.78 2.40 -5.97
CA ARG A 15 -4.96 2.74 -6.76
C ARG A 15 -5.17 1.76 -7.91
N ARG A 16 -4.07 1.34 -8.55
CA ARG A 16 -4.18 0.37 -9.62
C ARG A 16 -4.64 -1.00 -9.16
N LYS A 17 -4.36 -1.33 -7.89
CA LYS A 17 -4.75 -2.64 -7.35
C LYS A 17 -6.16 -2.63 -6.73
N GLY A 18 -6.89 -1.54 -6.92
CA GLY A 18 -8.27 -1.49 -6.45
C GLY A 18 -8.49 -0.88 -5.09
N PHE A 19 -7.48 -0.23 -4.52
CA PHE A 19 -7.66 0.44 -3.25
C PHE A 19 -8.39 1.75 -3.46
N ASN A 20 -9.33 2.06 -2.57
CA ASN A 20 -10.03 3.32 -2.58
C ASN A 20 -9.19 4.36 -1.86
N ARG A 21 -9.00 5.49 -2.50
CA ARG A 21 -8.19 6.55 -1.95
C ARG A 21 -9.09 7.65 -1.42
N ASN A 22 -8.85 8.04 -0.18
CA ASN A 22 -9.66 9.08 0.44
C ASN A 22 -8.72 10.13 1.04
N VAL A 23 -8.75 11.33 0.51
CA VAL A 23 -7.87 12.40 0.91
C VAL A 23 -8.53 13.25 1.98
N SER A 24 -7.87 13.41 3.12
CA SER A 24 -8.33 14.33 4.15
C SER A 24 -7.30 15.44 4.33
N ALA A 25 -7.55 16.36 5.25
CA ALA A 25 -6.66 17.48 5.46
C ALA A 25 -5.27 17.04 5.92
N ASP A 26 -5.22 15.99 6.74
CA ASP A 26 -3.96 15.57 7.35
C ASP A 26 -3.33 14.37 6.69
N HIS A 27 -4.12 13.48 6.11
CA HIS A 27 -3.64 12.20 5.62
C HIS A 27 -4.37 11.78 4.37
N ILE A 28 -3.77 10.83 3.68
CA ILE A 28 -4.39 10.15 2.54
C ILE A 28 -4.59 8.71 2.96
N PHE A 29 -5.83 8.25 2.92
CA PHE A 29 -6.18 6.90 3.37
C PHE A 29 -6.44 5.99 2.19
N TYR A 30 -6.05 4.73 2.32
CA TYR A 30 -6.26 3.73 1.27
C TYR A 30 -6.94 2.52 1.89
N HIS A 31 -8.05 2.08 1.30
CA HIS A 31 -8.79 0.91 1.77
C HIS A 31 -8.96 -0.06 0.61
N PHE A 32 -8.83 -1.35 0.91
CA PHE A 32 -8.99 -2.37 -0.12
C PHE A 32 -10.45 -2.80 -0.18
N GLY A 33 -11.15 -2.38 -1.21
CA GLY A 33 -12.56 -2.74 -1.42
C GLY A 33 -13.43 -2.35 -0.25
N ASN A 34 -14.27 -3.27 0.19
CA ASN A 34 -15.13 -3.05 1.34
C ASN A 34 -14.56 -3.64 2.62
N THR A 35 -13.26 -3.94 2.63
CA THR A 35 -12.64 -4.55 3.79
C THR A 35 -12.17 -3.47 4.75
N LYS A 36 -11.74 -3.90 5.93
CA LYS A 36 -11.11 -2.99 6.88
C LYS A 36 -9.61 -2.90 6.66
N ILE A 37 -9.11 -3.55 5.63
CA ILE A 37 -7.69 -3.55 5.34
C ILE A 37 -7.35 -2.23 4.67
N GLY A 38 -6.39 -1.53 5.22
CA GLY A 38 -5.98 -0.27 4.65
C GLY A 38 -4.73 0.30 5.28
N THR A 39 -4.22 1.34 4.68
CA THR A 39 -3.07 2.05 5.21
C THR A 39 -3.27 3.54 4.98
N LYS A 40 -2.34 4.35 5.43
CA LYS A 40 -2.41 5.79 5.24
C LYS A 40 -1.02 6.35 5.01
N MET A 41 -0.99 7.53 4.44
CA MET A 41 0.24 8.25 4.15
C MET A 41 0.01 9.71 4.48
N SER A 42 1.03 10.40 4.97
CA SER A 42 0.90 11.86 5.12
C SER A 42 1.10 12.51 3.78
N HIS A 43 0.64 13.75 3.63
CA HIS A 43 0.81 14.46 2.36
C HIS A 43 2.28 14.66 2.01
N GLY A 44 3.13 14.88 3.01
CA GLY A 44 4.57 15.03 2.77
C GLY A 44 5.23 13.76 2.26
N MET A 45 4.69 12.61 2.61
CA MET A 45 5.25 11.33 2.16
C MET A 45 5.04 11.11 0.67
N MET A 46 4.04 11.77 0.09
CA MET A 46 3.75 11.60 -1.33
C MET A 46 4.94 12.02 -2.21
N SER A 47 5.67 13.05 -1.82
CA SER A 47 6.81 13.54 -2.59
C SER A 47 8.14 13.06 -2.04
N SER A 48 8.13 12.13 -1.10
CA SER A 48 9.35 11.64 -0.46
C SER A 48 9.58 10.19 -0.79
N SER A 49 10.82 9.73 -0.57
CA SER A 49 11.11 8.31 -0.64
C SER A 49 10.89 7.71 0.74
N LEU A 50 10.14 6.63 0.82
CA LEU A 50 9.85 5.97 2.07
C LEU A 50 10.84 4.86 2.30
N GLY A 51 11.43 4.83 3.48
CA GLY A 51 12.44 3.84 3.81
C GLY A 51 11.86 2.53 4.31
N ALA A 52 12.75 1.61 4.63
CA ALA A 52 12.35 0.25 5.01
C ALA A 52 11.40 0.21 6.21
N LYS A 53 11.57 1.12 7.16
CA LYS A 53 10.72 1.13 8.35
C LYS A 53 9.27 1.46 8.00
N LEU A 54 9.07 2.51 7.22
CA LEU A 54 7.73 2.90 6.81
C LEU A 54 7.10 1.87 5.88
N ILE A 55 7.89 1.33 4.98
CA ILE A 55 7.42 0.29 4.08
C ILE A 55 6.99 -0.95 4.88
N GLY A 56 7.76 -1.32 5.89
CA GLY A 56 7.39 -2.44 6.75
C GLY A 56 6.10 -2.20 7.51
N GLU A 57 5.89 -0.97 7.98
CA GLU A 57 4.65 -0.64 8.69
C GLU A 57 3.44 -0.70 7.76
N MET A 58 3.57 -0.15 6.56
CA MET A 58 2.48 -0.20 5.60
C MET A 58 2.18 -1.63 5.17
N ALA A 59 3.23 -2.43 4.98
CA ALA A 59 3.05 -3.83 4.64
C ALA A 59 2.24 -4.56 5.71
N ARG A 60 2.59 -4.35 6.97
CA ARG A 60 1.89 -4.99 8.06
C ARG A 60 0.42 -4.56 8.12
N GLN A 61 0.16 -3.28 7.88
CA GLN A 61 -1.20 -2.77 7.87
C GLN A 61 -2.03 -3.39 6.75
N LEU A 62 -1.37 -3.77 5.65
CA LEU A 62 -2.03 -4.39 4.53
C LEU A 62 -1.97 -5.92 4.60
N HIS A 63 -1.53 -6.46 5.73
CA HIS A 63 -1.45 -7.91 5.96
C HIS A 63 -0.47 -8.60 5.02
N LEU A 64 0.63 -7.93 4.70
CA LEU A 64 1.65 -8.45 3.80
C LEU A 64 3.01 -8.46 4.49
N SER A 65 3.91 -9.29 4.00
CA SER A 65 5.31 -9.14 4.36
C SER A 65 5.89 -7.98 3.58
N LYS A 66 7.05 -7.50 3.99
CA LYS A 66 7.70 -6.41 3.26
C LYS A 66 7.96 -6.80 1.81
N THR A 67 8.42 -8.01 1.57
CA THR A 67 8.68 -8.48 0.22
C THR A 67 7.41 -8.50 -0.61
N GLN A 68 6.31 -8.95 -0.02
CA GLN A 68 5.02 -8.99 -0.71
C GLN A 68 4.53 -7.58 -1.02
N PHE A 69 4.71 -6.66 -0.09
CA PHE A 69 4.30 -5.27 -0.31
C PHE A 69 5.09 -4.65 -1.46
N LEU A 70 6.40 -4.89 -1.50
CA LEU A 70 7.23 -4.37 -2.57
C LEU A 70 6.81 -4.97 -3.92
N ALA A 71 6.43 -6.24 -3.94
CA ALA A 71 5.93 -6.85 -5.16
C ALA A 71 4.62 -6.21 -5.61
N LEU A 72 3.76 -5.86 -4.66
CA LEU A 72 2.52 -5.16 -4.98
C LEU A 72 2.81 -3.79 -5.60
N VAL A 73 3.73 -3.05 -5.00
CA VAL A 73 4.08 -1.71 -5.46
C VAL A 73 4.77 -1.76 -6.82
N ASP A 74 5.61 -2.75 -7.05
CA ASP A 74 6.35 -2.88 -8.30
C ASP A 74 5.52 -3.52 -9.41
N CYS A 75 4.24 -3.79 -9.13
CA CYS A 75 3.32 -4.38 -10.10
C CYS A 75 3.68 -5.80 -10.51
N THR A 76 4.43 -6.52 -9.69
CA THR A 76 4.67 -7.93 -9.92
C THR A 76 3.66 -8.79 -9.18
N MET A 77 2.73 -8.16 -8.46
CA MET A 77 1.60 -8.83 -7.83
C MET A 77 0.34 -8.09 -8.28
N ASN A 78 -0.61 -8.81 -8.85
CA ASN A 78 -1.85 -8.17 -9.29
C ASN A 78 -2.90 -8.22 -8.17
N ALA A 79 -4.04 -7.60 -8.41
CA ALA A 79 -5.09 -7.49 -7.39
C ALA A 79 -5.61 -8.85 -6.95
N ASP A 80 -5.74 -9.80 -7.88
CA ASP A 80 -6.22 -11.13 -7.55
C ASP A 80 -5.23 -11.87 -6.66
N GLU A 81 -3.94 -11.70 -6.92
CA GLU A 81 -2.91 -12.31 -6.10
C GLU A 81 -2.91 -11.73 -4.69
N TYR A 82 -3.08 -10.42 -4.58
CA TYR A 82 -3.16 -9.77 -3.28
C TYR A 82 -4.38 -10.29 -2.51
N TRP A 83 -5.52 -10.38 -3.19
CA TRP A 83 -6.75 -10.87 -2.58
C TRP A 83 -6.57 -12.28 -2.03
N ALA A 84 -5.87 -13.13 -2.78
CA ALA A 84 -5.62 -14.49 -2.36
C ALA A 84 -4.74 -14.55 -1.11
N ILE A 85 -3.79 -13.62 -0.99
CA ILE A 85 -2.90 -13.59 0.16
C ILE A 85 -3.61 -13.16 1.42
N VAL A 86 -4.40 -12.09 1.35
CA VAL A 86 -5.06 -11.55 2.54
C VAL A 86 -6.34 -12.30 2.87
N GLY A 87 -6.80 -13.16 1.98
CA GLY A 87 -7.98 -13.94 2.21
C GLY A 87 -9.22 -13.18 1.92
N GLU A 88 -10.35 -13.94 1.70
CA GLU A 88 -11.52 -13.29 1.48
C GLU A 88 -12.05 -12.82 2.72
N PRO A 89 -12.51 -11.64 2.83
CA PRO A 89 -13.18 -11.18 3.97
C PRO A 89 -14.51 -11.81 3.91
N SER A 90 -14.84 -12.57 4.72
CA SER A 90 -16.16 -13.14 4.65
C SER A 90 -17.15 -12.41 5.42
#